data_8a8093211698bbf7180558fb0a70cc9d
#
_entry.id   8a8093211698bbf7180558fb0a70cc9d
#
_cell.length_a   1.000
_cell.length_b   1.000
_cell.length_c   1.000
_cell.angle_alpha   90.00
_cell.angle_beta   90.00
_cell.angle_gamma   90.00
#
_symmetry.space_group_name_H-M   'P 1'
#
loop_
_entity.id
_entity.type
_entity.pdbx_description
1 polymer ?
#
loop_
_entity_poly.entity_id
_entity_poly.type
_entity_poly.pdbx_seq_one_letter_code
_entity_poly.pdbx_strand_id
1 'polypeptide(L)'
;METKRNYKALVIPFIVLLAVLVIDQLVKIYIKTHFFLGEEVKVLGDWFRLHFTENYGMAFGLEFGGKSGKIILTAFRIAAVLFICRYMLEASRKKAHPLYLISWALILAGAVGNIIDSIFYGKYFGYDTWFHGRVVDMFYFPLIQTTIPENWPFWAGEEFEFFRPVFNVADAAISIGFVIIVIGQWFFFRERDRTRYRA
;
A
#
# COMPACT_ATOMS: atom_id res chain seq x y z
N MET A 1 27.48 -6.99 25.67
CA MET A 1 26.14 -6.97 26.29
C MET A 1 25.09 -7.37 25.24
N GLU A 2 24.57 -8.58 25.31
CA GLU A 2 23.44 -8.98 24.46
C GLU A 2 22.20 -8.19 24.88
N THR A 3 21.74 -7.29 24.03
CA THR A 3 20.46 -6.61 24.22
C THR A 3 19.35 -7.66 24.08
N LYS A 4 18.73 -8.05 25.20
CA LYS A 4 17.59 -8.97 25.24
C LYS A 4 16.55 -8.52 24.20
N ARG A 5 16.19 -9.44 23.30
CA ARG A 5 15.19 -9.20 22.25
C ARG A 5 13.85 -8.82 22.87
N ASN A 6 13.37 -7.60 22.64
CA ASN A 6 12.09 -7.13 23.16
C ASN A 6 10.94 -7.52 22.18
N TYR A 7 10.64 -8.80 22.09
CA TYR A 7 9.55 -9.30 21.23
C TYR A 7 8.18 -8.75 21.61
N LYS A 8 7.98 -8.37 22.89
CA LYS A 8 6.70 -7.80 23.34
C LYS A 8 6.34 -6.51 22.58
N ALA A 9 7.33 -5.71 22.19
CA ALA A 9 7.10 -4.49 21.41
C ALA A 9 6.63 -4.76 19.97
N LEU A 10 6.79 -5.96 19.46
CA LEU A 10 6.39 -6.34 18.11
C LEU A 10 5.00 -7.01 18.05
N VAL A 11 4.37 -7.32 19.19
CA VAL A 11 3.09 -8.02 19.23
C VAL A 11 1.99 -7.18 18.56
N ILE A 12 1.83 -5.92 18.97
CA ILE A 12 0.82 -5.03 18.38
C ILE A 12 1.12 -4.75 16.89
N PRO A 13 2.34 -4.36 16.48
CA PRO A 13 2.69 -4.25 15.06
C PRO A 13 2.37 -5.50 14.25
N PHE A 14 2.63 -6.70 14.79
CA PHE A 14 2.33 -7.95 14.09
C PHE A 14 0.82 -8.20 13.96
N ILE A 15 0.03 -7.89 14.99
CA ILE A 15 -1.44 -7.98 14.91
C ILE A 15 -1.98 -7.01 13.86
N VAL A 16 -1.48 -5.77 13.82
CA VAL A 16 -1.87 -4.77 12.81
C VAL A 16 -1.52 -5.27 11.41
N LEU A 17 -0.31 -5.79 11.22
CA LEU A 17 0.12 -6.36 9.95
C LEU A 17 -0.83 -7.46 9.47
N LEU A 18 -1.13 -8.43 10.34
CA LEU A 18 -2.03 -9.53 9.98
C LEU A 18 -3.45 -9.04 9.68
N ALA A 19 -3.99 -8.13 10.49
CA ALA A 19 -5.33 -7.58 10.30
C ALA A 19 -5.44 -6.88 8.94
N VAL A 20 -4.49 -6.00 8.62
CA VAL A 20 -4.48 -5.28 7.33
C VAL A 20 -4.34 -6.25 6.16
N LEU A 21 -3.44 -7.22 6.27
CA LEU A 21 -3.22 -8.22 5.22
C LEU A 21 -4.48 -9.05 4.96
N VAL A 22 -5.15 -9.51 6.02
CA VAL A 22 -6.39 -10.28 5.90
C VAL A 22 -7.50 -9.44 5.27
N ILE A 23 -7.69 -8.19 5.72
CA ILE A 23 -8.70 -7.28 5.15
C ILE A 23 -8.39 -7.02 3.67
N ASP A 24 -7.14 -6.71 3.33
CA ASP A 24 -6.72 -6.47 1.95
C ASP A 24 -7.08 -7.65 1.04
N GLN A 25 -6.66 -8.85 1.43
CA GLN A 25 -6.89 -10.05 0.62
C GLN A 25 -8.36 -10.43 0.53
N LEU A 26 -9.14 -10.28 1.61
CA LEU A 26 -10.57 -10.56 1.58
C LEU A 26 -11.31 -9.59 0.64
N VAL A 27 -11.01 -8.30 0.71
CA VAL A 27 -11.63 -7.30 -0.17
C VAL A 27 -11.23 -7.54 -1.63
N LYS A 28 -9.95 -7.80 -1.91
CA LYS A 28 -9.46 -8.08 -3.27
C LYS A 28 -10.09 -9.33 -3.88
N ILE A 29 -10.17 -10.43 -3.12
CA ILE A 29 -10.83 -11.66 -3.59
C ILE A 29 -12.31 -11.41 -3.82
N TYR A 30 -13.00 -10.71 -2.92
CA TYR A 30 -14.40 -10.36 -3.09
C TYR A 30 -14.64 -9.56 -4.39
N ILE A 31 -13.87 -8.48 -4.61
CA ILE A 31 -13.98 -7.67 -5.83
C ILE A 31 -13.72 -8.52 -7.06
N LYS A 32 -12.62 -9.28 -7.09
CA LYS A 32 -12.24 -10.08 -8.25
C LYS A 32 -13.24 -11.19 -8.60
N THR A 33 -14.01 -11.66 -7.63
CA THR A 33 -14.96 -12.76 -7.84
C THR A 33 -16.40 -12.30 -8.07
N HIS A 34 -16.75 -11.04 -7.74
CA HIS A 34 -18.12 -10.53 -7.82
C HIS A 34 -18.28 -9.35 -8.77
N PHE A 35 -17.18 -8.74 -9.24
CA PHE A 35 -17.22 -7.60 -10.16
C PHE A 35 -16.63 -7.99 -11.52
N PHE A 36 -17.12 -7.36 -12.57
CA PHE A 36 -16.48 -7.40 -13.89
C PHE A 36 -15.37 -6.37 -13.96
N LEU A 37 -14.30 -6.67 -14.70
CA LEU A 37 -13.20 -5.72 -14.91
C LEU A 37 -13.71 -4.43 -15.55
N GLY A 38 -13.45 -3.29 -14.93
CA GLY A 38 -13.96 -1.98 -15.30
C GLY A 38 -15.34 -1.64 -14.69
N GLU A 39 -15.97 -2.55 -13.97
CA GLU A 39 -17.24 -2.28 -13.31
C GLU A 39 -17.07 -1.23 -12.22
N GLU A 40 -18.04 -0.30 -12.18
CA GLU A 40 -18.09 0.78 -11.21
C GLU A 40 -19.44 0.80 -10.48
N VAL A 41 -19.38 0.79 -9.14
CA VAL A 41 -20.56 0.85 -8.27
C VAL A 41 -20.43 2.02 -7.30
N LYS A 42 -21.43 2.91 -7.27
CA LYS A 42 -21.50 4.02 -6.31
C LYS A 42 -21.82 3.48 -4.91
N VAL A 43 -20.99 3.83 -3.92
CA VAL A 43 -21.14 3.40 -2.53
C VAL A 43 -21.71 4.52 -1.68
N LEU A 44 -21.12 5.73 -1.76
CA LEU A 44 -21.56 6.92 -1.03
C LEU A 44 -21.62 8.11 -1.99
N GLY A 45 -22.84 8.47 -2.40
CA GLY A 45 -23.04 9.55 -3.37
C GLY A 45 -22.23 9.36 -4.64
N ASP A 46 -21.69 10.46 -5.17
CA ASP A 46 -20.85 10.43 -6.38
C ASP A 46 -19.35 10.45 -6.06
N TRP A 47 -18.97 10.67 -4.80
CA TRP A 47 -17.59 10.90 -4.38
C TRP A 47 -16.84 9.65 -3.92
N PHE A 48 -17.55 8.54 -3.60
CA PHE A 48 -16.91 7.26 -3.26
C PHE A 48 -17.55 6.13 -4.06
N ARG A 49 -16.73 5.45 -4.86
CA ARG A 49 -17.15 4.36 -5.73
C ARG A 49 -16.23 3.17 -5.57
N LEU A 50 -16.74 1.98 -5.80
CA LEU A 50 -15.93 0.81 -6.06
C LEU A 50 -15.77 0.69 -7.58
N HIS A 51 -14.55 0.75 -8.06
CA HIS A 51 -14.19 0.62 -9.47
C HIS A 51 -13.15 -0.48 -9.62
N PHE A 52 -13.56 -1.64 -10.15
CA PHE A 52 -12.65 -2.76 -10.29
C PHE A 52 -11.66 -2.55 -11.41
N THR A 53 -10.41 -2.37 -11.06
CA THR A 53 -9.29 -2.32 -12.00
C THR A 53 -8.19 -3.30 -11.62
N GLU A 54 -7.37 -3.66 -12.61
CA GLU A 54 -6.19 -4.49 -12.41
C GLU A 54 -4.97 -3.80 -13.00
N ASN A 55 -3.88 -3.77 -12.24
CA ASN A 55 -2.62 -3.21 -12.71
C ASN A 55 -1.44 -4.20 -12.53
N TYR A 56 -0.39 -3.99 -13.30
CA TYR A 56 0.83 -4.80 -13.20
C TYR A 56 1.69 -4.44 -11.97
N GLY A 57 1.17 -3.61 -11.08
CA GLY A 57 1.81 -3.21 -9.84
C GLY A 57 2.62 -1.92 -9.95
N MET A 58 2.52 -1.19 -11.03
CA MET A 58 3.12 0.14 -11.18
C MET A 58 2.04 1.21 -11.11
N ALA A 59 2.37 2.36 -10.50
CA ALA A 59 1.47 3.49 -10.43
C ALA A 59 1.12 4.01 -11.82
N PHE A 60 -0.12 4.50 -11.99
CA PHE A 60 -0.61 5.13 -13.23
C PHE A 60 -0.61 4.23 -14.48
N GLY A 61 -0.71 2.90 -14.33
CA GLY A 61 -0.79 1.99 -15.47
C GLY A 61 0.50 1.89 -16.31
N LEU A 62 1.62 2.39 -15.80
CA LEU A 62 2.91 2.26 -16.46
C LEU A 62 3.31 0.78 -16.56
N GLU A 63 3.54 0.30 -17.77
CA GLU A 63 4.09 -1.03 -18.03
C GLU A 63 5.55 -0.87 -18.46
N PHE A 64 6.50 -1.18 -17.58
CA PHE A 64 7.90 -1.15 -17.93
C PHE A 64 8.43 -2.58 -18.12
N GLY A 65 8.88 -2.90 -19.34
CA GLY A 65 9.54 -4.18 -19.64
C GLY A 65 8.63 -5.42 -19.70
N GLY A 66 7.30 -5.27 -19.81
CA GLY A 66 6.36 -6.38 -19.96
C GLY A 66 6.47 -7.42 -18.84
N LYS A 67 6.45 -8.72 -19.19
CA LYS A 67 6.52 -9.83 -18.22
C LYS A 67 7.81 -9.83 -17.40
N SER A 68 8.94 -9.50 -17.99
CA SER A 68 10.23 -9.41 -17.29
C SER A 68 10.26 -8.25 -16.29
N GLY A 69 9.73 -7.09 -16.66
CA GLY A 69 9.62 -5.94 -15.77
C GLY A 69 8.78 -6.23 -14.52
N LYS A 70 7.70 -6.99 -14.67
CA LYS A 70 6.87 -7.46 -13.56
C LYS A 70 7.64 -8.33 -12.57
N ILE A 71 8.44 -9.27 -13.05
CA ILE A 71 9.27 -10.13 -12.18
C ILE A 71 10.29 -9.29 -11.43
N ILE A 72 10.97 -8.37 -12.11
CA ILE A 72 11.96 -7.47 -11.51
C ILE A 72 11.31 -6.61 -10.42
N LEU A 73 10.14 -6.03 -10.69
CA LEU A 73 9.39 -5.24 -9.71
C LEU A 73 8.99 -6.08 -8.49
N THR A 74 8.53 -7.31 -8.70
CA THR A 74 8.15 -8.21 -7.61
C THR A 74 9.37 -8.61 -6.78
N ALA A 75 10.50 -8.91 -7.41
CA ALA A 75 11.76 -9.20 -6.73
C ALA A 75 12.25 -7.99 -5.90
N PHE A 76 12.17 -6.78 -6.46
CA PHE A 76 12.49 -5.55 -5.73
C PHE A 76 11.60 -5.37 -4.50
N ARG A 77 10.28 -5.59 -4.62
CA ARG A 77 9.34 -5.54 -3.48
C ARG A 77 9.69 -6.56 -2.40
N ILE A 78 10.03 -7.79 -2.78
CA ILE A 78 10.46 -8.83 -1.83
C ILE A 78 11.72 -8.39 -1.08
N ALA A 79 12.72 -7.86 -1.79
CA ALA A 79 13.93 -7.34 -1.18
C ALA A 79 13.63 -6.18 -0.20
N ALA A 80 12.73 -5.26 -0.57
CA ALA A 80 12.27 -4.17 0.30
C ALA A 80 11.57 -4.70 1.56
N VAL A 81 10.71 -5.70 1.43
CA VAL A 81 10.03 -6.36 2.57
C VAL A 81 11.05 -6.97 3.53
N LEU A 82 12.04 -7.71 3.03
CA LEU A 82 13.10 -8.28 3.86
C LEU A 82 13.93 -7.22 4.59
N PHE A 83 14.25 -6.12 3.89
CA PHE A 83 14.93 -4.97 4.48
C PHE A 83 14.11 -4.33 5.60
N ILE A 84 12.80 -4.08 5.36
CA ILE A 84 11.89 -3.49 6.35
C ILE A 84 11.75 -4.41 7.57
N CYS A 85 11.59 -5.73 7.38
CA CYS A 85 11.55 -6.69 8.47
C CYS A 85 12.79 -6.61 9.35
N ARG A 86 13.99 -6.61 8.74
CA ARG A 86 15.25 -6.47 9.45
C ARG A 86 15.33 -5.15 10.21
N TYR A 87 14.95 -4.07 9.55
CA TYR A 87 14.94 -2.74 10.14
C TYR A 87 13.99 -2.65 11.35
N MET A 88 12.77 -3.19 11.25
CA MET A 88 11.81 -3.24 12.36
C MET A 88 12.36 -4.03 13.56
N LEU A 89 13.04 -5.15 13.33
CA LEU A 89 13.68 -5.93 14.39
C LEU A 89 14.76 -5.11 15.09
N GLU A 90 15.58 -4.38 14.36
CA GLU A 90 16.62 -3.51 14.93
C GLU A 90 16.01 -2.30 15.68
N ALA A 91 14.98 -1.69 15.14
CA ALA A 91 14.26 -0.58 15.79
C ALA A 91 13.60 -1.03 17.10
N SER A 92 12.99 -2.21 17.13
CA SER A 92 12.42 -2.80 18.34
C SER A 92 13.47 -3.05 19.42
N ARG A 93 14.67 -3.53 19.07
CA ARG A 93 15.79 -3.70 20.00
C ARG A 93 16.27 -2.37 20.60
N LYS A 94 16.20 -1.29 19.81
CA LYS A 94 16.53 0.08 20.21
C LYS A 94 15.39 0.78 20.96
N LYS A 95 14.34 0.04 21.35
CA LYS A 95 13.15 0.57 22.05
C LYS A 95 12.49 1.74 21.30
N ALA A 96 12.35 1.62 19.97
CA ALA A 96 11.64 2.60 19.17
C ALA A 96 10.19 2.77 19.66
N HIS A 97 9.63 3.95 19.42
CA HIS A 97 8.25 4.27 19.80
C HIS A 97 7.25 3.28 19.18
N PRO A 98 6.23 2.81 19.91
CA PRO A 98 5.27 1.82 19.39
C PRO A 98 4.58 2.27 18.09
N LEU A 99 4.16 3.53 18.00
CA LEU A 99 3.53 4.07 16.80
C LEU A 99 4.47 4.03 15.59
N TYR A 100 5.77 4.22 15.78
CA TYR A 100 6.77 4.08 14.72
C TYR A 100 6.87 2.63 14.21
N LEU A 101 6.81 1.65 15.12
CA LEU A 101 6.80 0.24 14.73
C LEU A 101 5.48 -0.16 14.03
N ILE A 102 4.34 0.40 14.46
CA ILE A 102 3.03 0.21 13.81
C ILE A 102 3.06 0.79 12.39
N SER A 103 3.65 1.98 12.19
CA SER A 103 3.74 2.59 10.87
C SER A 103 4.54 1.72 9.88
N TRP A 104 5.63 1.13 10.32
CA TRP A 104 6.39 0.17 9.52
C TRP A 104 5.61 -1.13 9.27
N ALA A 105 4.82 -1.58 10.24
CA ALA A 105 3.95 -2.74 10.07
C ALA A 105 2.85 -2.50 9.02
N LEU A 106 2.28 -1.29 8.95
CA LEU A 106 1.34 -0.89 7.90
C LEU A 106 1.98 -0.93 6.51
N ILE A 107 3.18 -0.35 6.37
CA ILE A 107 3.93 -0.39 5.11
C ILE A 107 4.25 -1.83 4.71
N LEU A 108 4.68 -2.64 5.68
CA LEU A 108 5.01 -4.03 5.45
C LEU A 108 3.78 -4.85 5.02
N ALA A 109 2.64 -4.66 5.69
CA ALA A 109 1.38 -5.33 5.36
C ALA A 109 0.93 -5.03 3.92
N GLY A 110 0.94 -3.75 3.53
CA GLY A 110 0.58 -3.36 2.17
C GLY A 110 1.56 -3.89 1.12
N ALA A 111 2.87 -3.83 1.39
CA ALA A 111 3.86 -4.39 0.48
C ALA A 111 3.67 -5.91 0.28
N VAL A 112 3.43 -6.66 1.37
CA VAL A 112 3.17 -8.11 1.32
C VAL A 112 1.85 -8.39 0.60
N GLY A 113 0.78 -7.61 0.84
CA GLY A 113 -0.51 -7.77 0.16
C GLY A 113 -0.35 -7.69 -1.37
N ASN A 114 0.30 -6.65 -1.86
CA ASN A 114 0.54 -6.49 -3.31
C ASN A 114 1.55 -7.52 -3.89
N ILE A 115 2.45 -8.09 -3.07
CA ILE A 115 3.31 -9.21 -3.46
C ILE A 115 2.49 -10.47 -3.62
N ILE A 116 1.53 -10.75 -2.73
CA ILE A 116 0.65 -11.92 -2.83
C ILE A 116 -0.10 -11.90 -4.16
N ASP A 117 -0.73 -10.79 -4.51
CA ASP A 117 -1.41 -10.65 -5.81
C ASP A 117 -0.44 -10.93 -6.96
N SER A 118 0.73 -10.29 -6.93
CA SER A 118 1.74 -10.39 -8.01
C SER A 118 2.25 -11.82 -8.20
N ILE A 119 2.42 -12.59 -7.12
CA ILE A 119 2.95 -13.95 -7.19
C ILE A 119 1.84 -14.95 -7.53
N PHE A 120 0.69 -14.87 -6.86
CA PHE A 120 -0.27 -15.96 -6.82
C PHE A 120 -1.48 -15.77 -7.72
N TYR A 121 -1.99 -14.55 -7.94
CA TYR A 121 -3.27 -14.32 -8.60
C TYR A 121 -3.31 -14.79 -10.05
N GLY A 122 -2.23 -14.67 -10.81
CA GLY A 122 -2.16 -15.18 -12.17
C GLY A 122 -2.50 -16.67 -12.25
N LYS A 123 -1.86 -17.45 -11.38
CA LYS A 123 -2.06 -18.91 -11.31
C LYS A 123 -3.37 -19.28 -10.64
N TYR A 124 -3.73 -18.64 -9.53
CA TYR A 124 -4.92 -18.96 -8.76
C TYR A 124 -6.21 -18.70 -9.54
N PHE A 125 -6.29 -17.57 -10.23
CA PHE A 125 -7.45 -17.22 -11.07
C PHE A 125 -7.32 -17.70 -12.53
N GLY A 126 -6.27 -18.41 -12.90
CA GLY A 126 -6.12 -19.11 -14.18
C GLY A 126 -5.88 -18.24 -15.40
N TYR A 127 -5.47 -16.97 -15.23
CA TYR A 127 -5.26 -16.05 -16.35
C TYR A 127 -3.77 -15.86 -16.76
N ASP A 128 -2.81 -16.25 -15.90
CA ASP A 128 -1.37 -16.21 -16.18
C ASP A 128 -0.62 -17.22 -15.29
N THR A 129 0.72 -17.18 -15.31
CA THR A 129 1.60 -18.03 -14.51
C THR A 129 1.97 -17.36 -13.19
N TRP A 130 2.76 -18.05 -12.35
CA TRP A 130 3.35 -17.49 -11.14
C TRP A 130 4.15 -16.22 -11.44
N PHE A 131 4.16 -15.25 -10.52
CA PHE A 131 4.82 -13.94 -10.64
C PHE A 131 4.26 -13.00 -11.70
N HIS A 132 3.17 -13.37 -12.39
CA HIS A 132 2.50 -12.55 -13.39
C HIS A 132 1.07 -12.14 -12.96
N GLY A 133 0.74 -12.32 -11.68
CA GLY A 133 -0.54 -11.88 -11.14
C GLY A 133 -0.68 -10.37 -11.19
N ARG A 134 -1.87 -9.86 -11.46
CA ARG A 134 -2.18 -8.43 -11.45
C ARG A 134 -2.65 -8.02 -10.06
N VAL A 135 -2.28 -6.82 -9.64
CA VAL A 135 -2.76 -6.22 -8.40
C VAL A 135 -4.20 -5.76 -8.63
N VAL A 136 -5.08 -6.09 -7.69
CA VAL A 136 -6.49 -5.71 -7.72
C VAL A 136 -6.70 -4.39 -6.99
N ASP A 137 -7.25 -3.40 -7.68
CA ASP A 137 -7.61 -2.10 -7.14
C ASP A 137 -9.12 -1.88 -7.21
N MET A 138 -9.67 -1.10 -6.26
CA MET A 138 -11.11 -0.92 -6.18
C MET A 138 -11.57 0.42 -5.61
N PHE A 139 -10.82 1.08 -4.76
CA PHE A 139 -11.26 2.33 -4.13
C PHE A 139 -11.01 3.52 -5.05
N TYR A 140 -12.10 4.18 -5.42
CA TYR A 140 -12.10 5.30 -6.33
C TYR A 140 -12.83 6.50 -5.71
N PHE A 141 -12.16 7.65 -5.71
CA PHE A 141 -12.66 8.88 -5.11
C PHE A 141 -12.61 10.04 -6.12
N PRO A 142 -13.56 10.13 -7.06
CA PRO A 142 -13.64 11.25 -7.99
C PRO A 142 -14.13 12.51 -7.26
N LEU A 143 -13.21 13.20 -6.57
CA LEU A 143 -13.56 14.31 -5.68
C LEU A 143 -14.07 15.54 -6.42
N ILE A 144 -13.48 15.86 -7.56
CA ILE A 144 -13.90 16.98 -8.42
C ILE A 144 -13.88 16.50 -9.85
N GLN A 145 -15.04 16.51 -10.50
CA GLN A 145 -15.19 16.27 -11.93
C GLN A 145 -15.75 17.56 -12.56
N THR A 146 -15.01 18.18 -13.48
CA THR A 146 -15.44 19.41 -14.16
C THR A 146 -14.83 19.44 -15.55
N THR A 147 -15.44 20.25 -16.42
CA THR A 147 -14.85 20.55 -17.73
C THR A 147 -14.10 21.87 -17.64
N ILE A 148 -12.87 21.91 -18.11
CA ILE A 148 -12.07 23.11 -18.14
C ILE A 148 -12.73 24.13 -19.09
N PRO A 149 -12.97 25.38 -18.65
CA PRO A 149 -13.63 26.39 -19.49
C PRO A 149 -12.90 26.59 -20.83
N GLU A 150 -13.66 26.77 -21.91
CA GLU A 150 -13.11 26.97 -23.26
C GLU A 150 -12.20 28.19 -23.41
N ASN A 151 -12.33 29.17 -22.53
CA ASN A 151 -11.48 30.38 -22.49
C ASN A 151 -10.16 30.17 -21.72
N TRP A 152 -9.89 28.97 -21.19
CA TRP A 152 -8.64 28.71 -20.47
C TRP A 152 -7.49 28.50 -21.47
N PRO A 153 -6.26 29.01 -21.18
CA PRO A 153 -5.16 28.97 -22.14
C PRO A 153 -4.56 27.59 -22.38
N PHE A 154 -4.86 26.61 -21.50
CA PHE A 154 -4.38 25.23 -21.59
C PHE A 154 -5.53 24.28 -21.29
N TRP A 155 -5.62 23.16 -22.01
CA TRP A 155 -6.60 22.09 -21.83
C TRP A 155 -8.08 22.55 -21.92
N ALA A 156 -8.36 23.65 -22.66
CA ALA A 156 -9.71 24.16 -22.88
C ALA A 156 -10.65 23.05 -23.38
N GLY A 157 -11.81 22.89 -22.74
CA GLY A 157 -12.80 21.89 -23.09
C GLY A 157 -12.48 20.47 -22.67
N GLU A 158 -11.30 20.20 -22.07
CA GLU A 158 -10.97 18.88 -21.55
C GLU A 158 -11.66 18.59 -20.23
N GLU A 159 -12.01 17.31 -20.02
CA GLU A 159 -12.51 16.86 -18.74
C GLU A 159 -11.39 16.83 -17.71
N PHE A 160 -11.56 17.59 -16.63
CA PHE A 160 -10.67 17.60 -15.47
C PHE A 160 -11.26 16.77 -14.35
N GLU A 161 -10.47 15.81 -13.88
CA GLU A 161 -10.80 15.01 -12.73
C GLU A 161 -9.68 15.09 -11.70
N PHE A 162 -10.04 15.58 -10.52
CA PHE A 162 -9.13 15.60 -9.38
C PHE A 162 -9.21 14.28 -8.63
N PHE A 163 -8.07 13.63 -8.43
CA PHE A 163 -7.87 12.36 -7.77
C PHE A 163 -8.40 11.16 -8.58
N ARG A 164 -7.82 10.94 -9.75
CA ARG A 164 -8.05 9.78 -10.64
C ARG A 164 -7.60 8.40 -10.11
N PRO A 165 -6.57 8.28 -9.23
CA PRO A 165 -6.06 6.96 -8.88
C PRO A 165 -7.11 6.08 -8.23
N VAL A 166 -7.25 4.86 -8.74
CA VAL A 166 -7.91 3.74 -8.06
C VAL A 166 -6.85 3.01 -7.25
N PHE A 167 -7.15 2.65 -6.01
CA PHE A 167 -6.20 2.02 -5.10
C PHE A 167 -6.89 0.96 -4.23
N ASN A 168 -6.12 0.23 -3.47
CA ASN A 168 -6.59 -0.86 -2.60
C ASN A 168 -6.23 -0.64 -1.13
N VAL A 169 -6.60 -1.59 -0.26
CA VAL A 169 -6.31 -1.54 1.19
C VAL A 169 -4.79 -1.52 1.45
N ALA A 170 -4.02 -2.29 0.67
CA ALA A 170 -2.56 -2.36 0.79
C ALA A 170 -1.91 -1.00 0.52
N ASP A 171 -2.34 -0.29 -0.55
CA ASP A 171 -1.83 1.03 -0.91
C ASP A 171 -2.19 2.09 0.13
N ALA A 172 -3.43 2.03 0.65
CA ALA A 172 -3.86 2.88 1.76
C ALA A 172 -2.99 2.66 3.00
N ALA A 173 -2.70 1.41 3.36
CA ALA A 173 -1.86 1.08 4.51
C ALA A 173 -0.42 1.59 4.32
N ILE A 174 0.18 1.42 3.13
CA ILE A 174 1.50 1.99 2.82
C ILE A 174 1.49 3.50 2.98
N SER A 175 0.49 4.17 2.41
CA SER A 175 0.37 5.63 2.44
C SER A 175 0.20 6.16 3.87
N ILE A 176 -0.70 5.56 4.66
CA ILE A 176 -0.92 5.92 6.07
C ILE A 176 0.36 5.70 6.88
N GLY A 177 1.00 4.54 6.76
CA GLY A 177 2.24 4.24 7.45
C GLY A 177 3.36 5.23 7.11
N PHE A 178 3.50 5.59 5.84
CA PHE A 178 4.45 6.59 5.38
C PHE A 178 4.16 7.99 5.94
N VAL A 179 2.91 8.45 5.87
CA VAL A 179 2.49 9.75 6.42
C VAL A 179 2.77 9.84 7.92
N ILE A 180 2.45 8.78 8.68
CA ILE A 180 2.74 8.75 10.13
C ILE A 180 4.24 8.86 10.39
N ILE A 181 5.09 8.18 9.61
CA ILE A 181 6.55 8.28 9.73
C ILE A 181 7.02 9.70 9.44
N VAL A 182 6.57 10.30 8.34
CA VAL A 182 7.00 11.64 7.91
C VAL A 182 6.58 12.71 8.93
N ILE A 183 5.31 12.72 9.33
CA ILE A 183 4.79 13.69 10.31
C ILE A 183 5.38 13.43 11.70
N GLY A 184 5.52 12.15 12.07
CA GLY A 184 6.02 11.74 13.37
C GLY A 184 7.54 11.82 13.54
N GLN A 185 8.31 12.08 12.48
CA GLN A 185 9.78 12.09 12.54
C GLN A 185 10.32 12.90 13.70
N TRP A 186 9.87 14.16 13.81
CA TRP A 186 10.34 15.06 14.84
C TRP A 186 10.03 14.55 16.27
N PHE A 187 8.86 13.94 16.46
CA PHE A 187 8.43 13.35 17.73
C PHE A 187 9.23 12.09 18.06
N PHE A 188 9.35 11.16 17.11
CA PHE A 188 10.03 9.86 17.31
C PHE A 188 11.52 10.00 17.62
N PHE A 189 12.19 10.97 17.01
CA PHE A 189 13.62 11.18 17.22
C PHE A 189 13.93 12.06 18.42
N ARG A 190 13.08 13.04 18.76
CA ARG A 190 13.26 13.89 19.94
C ARG A 190 13.14 13.10 21.25
N GLU A 191 12.26 12.13 21.34
CA GLU A 191 12.12 11.27 22.52
C GLU A 191 13.35 10.40 22.75
N ARG A 192 13.98 9.95 21.67
CA ARG A 192 15.22 9.15 21.70
C ARG A 192 16.41 9.93 22.27
N ASP A 193 16.51 11.20 21.98
CA ASP A 193 17.58 12.05 22.51
C ASP A 193 17.36 12.35 24.01
N ARG A 194 16.14 12.60 24.46
CA ARG A 194 15.83 12.81 25.87
C ARG A 194 16.17 11.61 26.77
N THR A 195 16.00 10.39 26.28
CA THR A 195 16.36 9.18 27.03
C THR A 195 17.88 8.95 27.09
N ARG A 196 18.63 9.48 26.13
CA ARG A 196 20.08 9.37 26.05
C ARG A 196 20.80 10.32 27.03
N TYR A 197 20.20 11.47 27.36
CA TYR A 197 20.73 12.45 28.33
C TYR A 197 20.29 12.19 29.77
N ARG A 198 19.41 11.19 30.02
CA ARG A 198 18.96 10.81 31.37
C ARG A 198 19.58 9.50 31.88
N ALA A 199 20.44 8.87 31.12
CA ALA A 199 21.21 7.67 31.47
C ALA A 199 22.69 8.01 31.63
#